data_c293d961966c4457a7b4e786f5cd4fe0
#
_entry.id   c293d961966c4457a7b4e786f5cd4fe0
#
_cell.length_a   1.000
_cell.length_b   1.000
_cell.length_c   1.000
_cell.angle_alpha   90.00
_cell.angle_beta   90.00
_cell.angle_gamma   90.00
#
_symmetry.space_group_name_H-M   'P 1'
#
loop_
_entity.id
_entity.type
_entity.pdbx_description
1 polymer ?
#
loop_
_entity_poly.entity_id
_entity_poly.type
_entity_poly.pdbx_seq_one_letter_code
_entity_poly.pdbx_strand_id
1 'polypeptide(L)'
;MIGLCCMLPESPRWLAARGRNDEALAILGALRDGSEDDVHVRAEYDEILASLALEQEESGSWKDVFSDNGIKGYQRTIIACAVQAMQEFTGTNIITYYAPYVMVHSVGLDNHQALLLSGGLQLFFLAMSFIPWAIIDKAGRRKLFMFGSTGMGACMLASGLCIYRGGRNNGIGAVVALYLFQGFFTVGWMSNMWCYPSEILPLRLRQRGGALSVVWQWLITFLVVEITPPAISNIGWWTYIIFSLLNFGSIGIVWYWFPETAGRSLESVDLLFVGAKNIREVVLRSTGKAETPVFDMKGAGVELRHRVLGKGDEEDEMYIGKQDVVHVERVVGTGPGGVAV
;
A
#
# COMPACT_ATOMS: atom_id res chain seq x y z
N MET A 1 22.63 9.98 14.87
CA MET A 1 21.21 10.17 14.54
C MET A 1 20.48 11.02 15.59
N ILE A 2 20.41 10.63 16.88
CA ILE A 2 19.65 11.37 17.92
C ILE A 2 20.10 12.85 18.03
N GLY A 3 21.42 13.13 18.03
CA GLY A 3 21.93 14.52 18.09
C GLY A 3 21.56 15.38 16.88
N LEU A 4 21.40 14.81 15.69
CA LEU A 4 20.95 15.52 14.50
C LEU A 4 19.44 15.84 14.56
N CYS A 5 18.64 14.92 15.09
CA CYS A 5 17.19 15.16 15.24
C CYS A 5 16.89 16.31 16.21
N CYS A 6 17.74 16.52 17.24
CA CYS A 6 17.57 17.64 18.17
C CYS A 6 17.94 19.01 17.55
N MET A 7 18.63 19.02 16.41
CA MET A 7 19.03 20.25 15.72
C MET A 7 18.08 20.64 14.58
N LEU A 8 17.17 19.75 14.18
CA LEU A 8 16.20 20.04 13.15
C LEU A 8 15.01 20.81 13.73
N PRO A 9 14.50 21.82 13.01
CA PRO A 9 13.26 22.48 13.39
C PRO A 9 12.09 21.51 13.25
N GLU A 10 11.02 21.76 14.00
CA GLU A 10 9.77 21.03 13.87
C GLU A 10 9.11 21.26 12.51
N SER A 11 8.26 20.35 12.08
CA SER A 11 7.53 20.48 10.83
C SER A 11 6.57 21.69 10.88
N PRO A 12 6.56 22.60 9.87
CA PRO A 12 5.60 23.72 9.81
C PRO A 12 4.15 23.26 9.92
N ARG A 13 3.80 22.12 9.27
CA ARG A 13 2.46 21.53 9.34
C ARG A 13 2.10 21.06 10.76
N TRP A 14 3.05 20.47 11.49
CA TRP A 14 2.84 20.05 12.87
C TRP A 14 2.64 21.24 13.80
N LEU A 15 3.42 22.31 13.62
CA LEU A 15 3.29 23.55 14.38
C LEU A 15 1.93 24.22 14.14
N ALA A 16 1.52 24.33 12.88
CA ALA A 16 0.20 24.86 12.50
C ALA A 16 -0.93 24.02 13.11
N ALA A 17 -0.84 22.68 13.10
CA ALA A 17 -1.81 21.79 13.74
C ALA A 17 -1.91 21.97 15.25
N ARG A 18 -0.86 22.52 15.91
CA ARG A 18 -0.82 22.83 17.33
C ARG A 18 -1.16 24.30 17.65
N GLY A 19 -1.53 25.10 16.65
CA GLY A 19 -1.83 26.53 16.79
C GLY A 19 -0.61 27.42 17.00
N ARG A 20 0.62 26.89 16.77
CA ARG A 20 1.88 27.67 16.85
C ARG A 20 2.20 28.31 15.49
N ASN A 21 1.32 29.21 15.06
CA ASN A 21 1.30 29.74 13.71
C ASN A 21 2.51 30.59 13.35
N ASP A 22 2.97 31.41 14.29
CA ASP A 22 4.12 32.31 14.08
C ASP A 22 5.41 31.51 13.86
N GLU A 23 5.61 30.44 14.62
CA GLU A 23 6.77 29.57 14.46
C GLU A 23 6.70 28.75 13.15
N ALA A 24 5.49 28.35 12.73
CA ALA A 24 5.31 27.65 11.45
C ALA A 24 5.68 28.55 10.28
N LEU A 25 5.26 29.84 10.31
CA LEU A 25 5.61 30.83 9.28
C LEU A 25 7.10 31.14 9.27
N ALA A 26 7.73 31.32 10.45
CA ALA A 26 9.17 31.56 10.57
C ALA A 26 10.00 30.43 9.94
N ILE A 27 9.63 29.17 10.22
CA ILE A 27 10.33 28.01 9.65
C ILE A 27 10.08 27.90 8.15
N LEU A 28 8.85 28.16 7.67
CA LEU A 28 8.53 28.15 6.23
C LEU A 28 9.33 29.24 5.50
N GLY A 29 9.42 30.45 6.06
CA GLY A 29 10.26 31.54 5.55
C GLY A 29 11.72 31.15 5.46
N ALA A 30 12.27 30.53 6.52
CA ALA A 30 13.65 30.06 6.55
C ALA A 30 13.92 28.92 5.52
N LEU A 31 12.95 28.03 5.27
CA LEU A 31 13.07 26.95 4.27
C LEU A 31 13.03 27.45 2.82
N ARG A 32 12.42 28.61 2.59
CA ARG A 32 12.28 29.23 1.25
C ARG A 32 13.27 30.36 1.00
N ASP A 33 14.19 30.61 1.93
CA ASP A 33 15.09 31.79 1.91
C ASP A 33 14.32 33.11 1.76
N GLY A 34 13.08 33.16 2.26
CA GLY A 34 12.15 34.29 2.20
C GLY A 34 11.83 34.86 3.58
N SER A 35 11.16 36.02 3.60
CA SER A 35 10.60 36.56 4.84
C SER A 35 9.24 35.94 5.15
N GLU A 36 8.78 36.04 6.40
CA GLU A 36 7.46 35.58 6.84
C GLU A 36 6.31 36.29 6.09
N ASP A 37 6.57 37.46 5.52
CA ASP A 37 5.63 38.27 4.74
C ASP A 37 5.67 37.99 3.23
N ASP A 38 6.50 37.07 2.78
CA ASP A 38 6.56 36.69 1.37
C ASP A 38 5.22 36.07 0.94
N VAL A 39 4.70 36.53 -0.22
CA VAL A 39 3.43 36.08 -0.79
C VAL A 39 3.42 34.56 -1.00
N HIS A 40 4.55 33.98 -1.39
CA HIS A 40 4.65 32.53 -1.63
C HIS A 40 4.65 31.74 -0.32
N VAL A 41 5.31 32.25 0.74
CA VAL A 41 5.34 31.64 2.08
C VAL A 41 3.93 31.65 2.69
N ARG A 42 3.24 32.77 2.59
CA ARG A 42 1.85 32.88 3.08
C ARG A 42 0.88 32.02 2.30
N ALA A 43 1.00 31.94 0.98
CA ALA A 43 0.15 31.06 0.17
C ALA A 43 0.33 29.58 0.53
N GLU A 44 1.57 29.13 0.72
CA GLU A 44 1.87 27.74 1.16
C GLU A 44 1.34 27.50 2.59
N TYR A 45 1.45 28.47 3.47
CA TYR A 45 0.89 28.37 4.82
C TYR A 45 -0.64 28.26 4.82
N ASP A 46 -1.33 29.07 4.00
CA ASP A 46 -2.77 29.02 3.87
C ASP A 46 -3.24 27.68 3.25
N GLU A 47 -2.47 27.11 2.32
CA GLU A 47 -2.71 25.77 1.80
C GLU A 47 -2.56 24.69 2.89
N ILE A 48 -1.55 24.82 3.76
CA ILE A 48 -1.38 23.92 4.93
C ILE A 48 -2.59 24.04 5.85
N LEU A 49 -3.06 25.25 6.17
CA LEU A 49 -4.22 25.45 7.04
C LEU A 49 -5.49 24.88 6.42
N ALA A 50 -5.73 25.11 5.13
CA ALA A 50 -6.87 24.56 4.41
C ALA A 50 -6.84 23.03 4.42
N SER A 51 -5.67 22.42 4.20
CA SER A 51 -5.51 20.97 4.24
C SER A 51 -5.76 20.38 5.64
N LEU A 52 -5.31 21.08 6.71
CA LEU A 52 -5.55 20.68 8.10
C LEU A 52 -7.03 20.78 8.49
N ALA A 53 -7.72 21.84 8.03
CA ALA A 53 -9.15 21.99 8.24
C ALA A 53 -9.93 20.84 7.60
N LEU A 54 -9.62 20.49 6.35
CA LEU A 54 -10.21 19.33 5.66
C LEU A 54 -9.92 18.02 6.40
N GLU A 55 -8.69 17.81 6.87
CA GLU A 55 -8.34 16.61 7.65
C GLU A 55 -9.12 16.52 8.97
N GLN A 56 -9.36 17.65 9.65
CA GLN A 56 -10.14 17.67 10.90
C GLN A 56 -11.61 17.36 10.65
N GLU A 57 -12.21 17.93 9.61
CA GLU A 57 -13.58 17.64 9.21
C GLU A 57 -13.76 16.18 8.76
N GLU A 58 -12.77 15.64 8.04
CA GLU A 58 -12.80 14.27 7.53
C GLU A 58 -12.26 13.22 8.50
N SER A 59 -11.74 13.60 9.66
CA SER A 59 -11.15 12.63 10.61
C SER A 59 -12.19 11.66 11.16
N GLY A 60 -12.25 10.45 10.58
CA GLY A 60 -13.12 9.37 11.05
C GLY A 60 -12.81 8.95 12.50
N SER A 61 -13.78 8.44 13.21
CA SER A 61 -13.59 7.84 14.55
C SER A 61 -13.01 6.43 14.44
N TRP A 62 -12.41 5.91 15.53
CA TRP A 62 -12.09 4.48 15.63
C TRP A 62 -13.32 3.58 15.43
N LYS A 63 -14.51 4.06 15.79
CA LYS A 63 -15.76 3.35 15.53
C LYS A 63 -16.05 3.19 14.05
N ASP A 64 -15.66 4.14 13.22
CA ASP A 64 -15.87 4.12 11.78
C ASP A 64 -15.02 3.05 11.09
N VAL A 65 -13.84 2.70 11.66
CA VAL A 65 -13.00 1.61 11.17
C VAL A 65 -13.72 0.26 11.24
N PHE A 66 -14.58 0.08 12.24
CA PHE A 66 -15.31 -1.16 12.50
C PHE A 66 -16.79 -1.08 12.07
N SER A 67 -17.23 0.04 11.50
CA SER A 67 -18.61 0.23 11.05
C SER A 67 -18.73 0.18 9.53
N ASP A 68 -19.91 -0.20 9.05
CA ASP A 68 -20.21 -0.22 7.61
C ASP A 68 -21.05 1.01 7.25
N ASN A 69 -20.43 2.19 7.22
CA ASN A 69 -21.07 3.48 6.97
C ASN A 69 -21.35 3.73 5.46
N GLY A 70 -21.80 2.73 4.72
CA GLY A 70 -22.13 2.84 3.30
C GLY A 70 -20.93 2.82 2.33
N ILE A 71 -19.72 3.08 2.83
CA ILE A 71 -18.45 3.02 2.07
C ILE A 71 -17.65 1.75 2.35
N LYS A 72 -18.24 0.81 3.09
CA LYS A 72 -17.65 -0.48 3.46
C LYS A 72 -16.27 -0.38 4.15
N GLY A 73 -16.14 0.59 5.08
CA GLY A 73 -14.90 0.87 5.80
C GLY A 73 -14.30 -0.35 6.48
N TYR A 74 -15.11 -1.16 7.16
CA TYR A 74 -14.71 -2.41 7.79
C TYR A 74 -14.10 -3.42 6.80
N GLN A 75 -14.76 -3.64 5.64
CA GLN A 75 -14.26 -4.59 4.63
C GLN A 75 -12.94 -4.12 4.03
N ARG A 76 -12.78 -2.82 3.79
CA ARG A 76 -11.55 -2.22 3.27
C ARG A 76 -10.40 -2.35 4.27
N THR A 77 -10.68 -2.15 5.55
CA THR A 77 -9.70 -2.34 6.63
C THR A 77 -9.27 -3.80 6.73
N ILE A 78 -10.21 -4.77 6.62
CA ILE A 78 -9.86 -6.19 6.57
C ILE A 78 -8.96 -6.49 5.38
N ILE A 79 -9.23 -5.95 4.19
CA ILE A 79 -8.38 -6.16 3.02
C ILE A 79 -6.98 -5.57 3.25
N ALA A 80 -6.88 -4.38 3.83
CA ALA A 80 -5.60 -3.76 4.17
C ALA A 80 -4.79 -4.62 5.16
N CYS A 81 -5.43 -5.14 6.21
CA CYS A 81 -4.81 -6.07 7.17
C CYS A 81 -4.43 -7.40 6.49
N ALA A 82 -5.28 -7.92 5.59
CA ALA A 82 -5.03 -9.17 4.89
C ALA A 82 -3.82 -9.07 3.96
N VAL A 83 -3.63 -7.95 3.24
CA VAL A 83 -2.42 -7.73 2.42
C VAL A 83 -1.17 -7.82 3.26
N GLN A 84 -1.15 -7.16 4.40
CA GLN A 84 -0.01 -7.15 5.30
C GLN A 84 0.27 -8.54 5.90
N ALA A 85 -0.78 -9.24 6.34
CA ALA A 85 -0.64 -10.60 6.86
C ALA A 85 -0.17 -11.60 5.79
N MET A 86 -0.75 -11.53 4.59
CA MET A 86 -0.41 -12.43 3.48
C MET A 86 1.04 -12.25 3.05
N GLN A 87 1.55 -11.02 3.04
CA GLN A 87 2.95 -10.74 2.76
C GLN A 87 3.88 -11.50 3.70
N GLU A 88 3.57 -11.54 5.00
CA GLU A 88 4.36 -12.28 5.98
C GLU A 88 4.30 -13.81 5.75
N PHE A 89 3.12 -14.32 5.38
CA PHE A 89 2.92 -15.72 5.05
C PHE A 89 3.53 -16.16 3.71
N THR A 90 4.09 -15.25 2.90
CA THR A 90 4.87 -15.64 1.71
C THR A 90 6.15 -16.41 2.09
N GLY A 91 6.65 -16.23 3.31
CA GLY A 91 7.92 -16.78 3.78
C GLY A 91 9.12 -15.88 3.50
N THR A 92 8.90 -14.63 3.10
CA THR A 92 10.00 -13.66 2.85
C THR A 92 10.88 -13.48 4.07
N ASN A 93 10.31 -13.55 5.28
CA ASN A 93 11.05 -13.39 6.54
C ASN A 93 12.06 -14.52 6.77
N ILE A 94 11.79 -15.73 6.28
CA ILE A 94 12.77 -16.84 6.33
C ILE A 94 14.06 -16.43 5.60
N ILE A 95 13.89 -15.79 4.43
CA ILE A 95 15.01 -15.39 3.60
C ILE A 95 15.65 -14.10 4.13
N THR A 96 14.83 -13.14 4.58
CA THR A 96 15.35 -11.84 5.01
C THR A 96 16.12 -11.92 6.33
N TYR A 97 15.60 -12.63 7.32
CA TYR A 97 16.20 -12.71 8.66
C TYR A 97 17.12 -13.93 8.84
N TYR A 98 16.81 -15.03 8.17
CA TYR A 98 17.49 -16.30 8.40
C TYR A 98 18.26 -16.81 7.17
N ALA A 99 18.58 -15.98 6.17
CA ALA A 99 19.31 -16.39 4.97
C ALA A 99 20.60 -17.19 5.30
N PRO A 100 21.52 -16.70 6.15
CA PRO A 100 22.71 -17.47 6.49
C PRO A 100 22.37 -18.81 7.19
N TYR A 101 21.41 -18.78 8.12
CA TYR A 101 20.95 -19.96 8.84
C TYR A 101 20.37 -21.02 7.89
N VAL A 102 19.51 -20.60 6.96
CA VAL A 102 18.92 -21.46 5.92
C VAL A 102 20.01 -22.07 5.04
N MET A 103 20.97 -21.26 4.59
CA MET A 103 22.05 -21.73 3.72
C MET A 103 22.96 -22.73 4.41
N VAL A 104 23.23 -22.57 5.71
CA VAL A 104 24.02 -23.53 6.48
C VAL A 104 23.22 -24.79 6.81
N HIS A 105 22.03 -24.65 7.42
CA HIS A 105 21.30 -25.78 7.99
C HIS A 105 20.43 -26.53 6.97
N SER A 106 19.87 -25.85 5.98
CA SER A 106 19.01 -26.48 4.98
C SER A 106 19.77 -26.90 3.73
N VAL A 107 20.75 -26.07 3.29
CA VAL A 107 21.52 -26.31 2.05
C VAL A 107 22.85 -27.03 2.35
N GLY A 108 23.39 -26.89 3.55
CA GLY A 108 24.65 -27.51 3.96
C GLY A 108 25.89 -26.77 3.48
N LEU A 109 25.83 -25.44 3.34
CA LEU A 109 26.97 -24.62 2.99
C LEU A 109 27.85 -24.30 4.19
N ASP A 110 29.12 -24.01 3.94
CA ASP A 110 30.01 -23.46 4.95
C ASP A 110 29.58 -22.05 5.36
N ASN A 111 29.84 -21.67 6.62
CA ASN A 111 29.46 -20.38 7.19
C ASN A 111 29.96 -19.20 6.37
N HIS A 112 31.21 -19.25 5.85
CA HIS A 112 31.76 -18.18 5.03
C HIS A 112 31.00 -18.03 3.70
N GLN A 113 30.68 -19.14 3.04
CA GLN A 113 29.91 -19.14 1.80
C GLN A 113 28.48 -18.66 2.04
N ALA A 114 27.84 -19.09 3.12
CA ALA A 114 26.49 -18.68 3.51
C ALA A 114 26.40 -17.16 3.75
N LEU A 115 27.39 -16.57 4.42
CA LEU A 115 27.44 -15.11 4.65
C LEU A 115 27.64 -14.34 3.34
N LEU A 116 28.56 -14.78 2.46
CA LEU A 116 28.79 -14.13 1.16
C LEU A 116 27.55 -14.20 0.27
N LEU A 117 26.92 -15.35 0.18
CA LEU A 117 25.71 -15.53 -0.62
C LEU A 117 24.52 -14.74 -0.03
N SER A 118 24.40 -14.66 1.29
CA SER A 118 23.37 -13.83 1.91
C SER A 118 23.58 -12.33 1.64
N GLY A 119 24.83 -11.86 1.66
CA GLY A 119 25.18 -10.51 1.21
C GLY A 119 24.86 -10.27 -0.26
N GLY A 120 25.19 -11.22 -1.13
CA GLY A 120 24.83 -11.19 -2.54
C GLY A 120 23.32 -11.16 -2.78
N LEU A 121 22.55 -11.87 -1.95
CA LEU A 121 21.08 -11.86 -1.99
C LEU A 121 20.52 -10.45 -1.72
N GLN A 122 21.09 -9.71 -0.78
CA GLN A 122 20.66 -8.34 -0.50
C GLN A 122 21.01 -7.36 -1.64
N LEU A 123 22.15 -7.56 -2.29
CA LEU A 123 22.49 -6.78 -3.49
C LEU A 123 21.55 -7.10 -4.65
N PHE A 124 21.21 -8.37 -4.84
CA PHE A 124 20.21 -8.79 -5.83
C PHE A 124 18.83 -8.18 -5.52
N PHE A 125 18.41 -8.18 -4.25
CA PHE A 125 17.19 -7.53 -3.80
C PHE A 125 17.17 -6.04 -4.15
N LEU A 126 18.27 -5.34 -3.86
CA LEU A 126 18.42 -3.93 -4.21
C LEU A 126 18.29 -3.71 -5.73
N ALA A 127 18.97 -4.52 -6.55
CA ALA A 127 18.88 -4.43 -8.00
C ALA A 127 17.46 -4.66 -8.51
N MET A 128 16.74 -5.66 -7.97
CA MET A 128 15.36 -5.97 -8.33
C MET A 128 14.36 -4.91 -7.88
N SER A 129 14.66 -4.11 -6.86
CA SER A 129 13.76 -3.08 -6.34
C SER A 129 13.49 -1.92 -7.31
N PHE A 130 14.33 -1.74 -8.35
CA PHE A 130 14.09 -0.75 -9.40
C PHE A 130 13.01 -1.17 -10.41
N ILE A 131 12.73 -2.47 -10.53
CA ILE A 131 11.77 -2.99 -11.52
C ILE A 131 10.32 -2.58 -11.17
N PRO A 132 9.82 -2.72 -9.94
CA PRO A 132 8.47 -2.30 -9.58
C PRO A 132 8.18 -0.84 -9.90
N TRP A 133 9.15 0.04 -9.70
CA TRP A 133 9.01 1.47 -10.00
C TRP A 133 8.59 1.73 -11.46
N ALA A 134 9.09 0.93 -12.40
CA ALA A 134 8.80 1.08 -13.82
C ALA A 134 7.47 0.41 -14.25
N ILE A 135 7.00 -0.61 -13.52
CA ILE A 135 5.91 -1.48 -14.00
C ILE A 135 4.64 -1.45 -13.15
N ILE A 136 4.70 -0.94 -11.90
CA ILE A 136 3.59 -1.00 -10.94
C ILE A 136 2.29 -0.37 -11.48
N ASP A 137 2.40 0.79 -12.15
CA ASP A 137 1.25 1.50 -12.68
C ASP A 137 0.70 0.88 -13.99
N LYS A 138 1.57 0.25 -14.76
CA LYS A 138 1.21 -0.38 -16.04
C LYS A 138 0.63 -1.79 -15.88
N ALA A 139 1.21 -2.58 -14.98
CA ALA A 139 0.80 -3.97 -14.79
C ALA A 139 -0.47 -4.11 -13.95
N GLY A 140 -0.67 -3.21 -12.99
CA GLY A 140 -1.75 -3.26 -12.00
C GLY A 140 -1.38 -4.07 -10.77
N ARG A 141 -1.92 -3.63 -9.62
CA ARG A 141 -1.56 -4.18 -8.30
C ARG A 141 -1.94 -5.65 -8.17
N ARG A 142 -3.16 -5.98 -8.59
CA ARG A 142 -3.72 -7.34 -8.49
C ARG A 142 -2.94 -8.36 -9.32
N LYS A 143 -2.55 -8.00 -10.56
CA LYS A 143 -1.76 -8.90 -11.41
C LYS A 143 -0.37 -9.13 -10.84
N LEU A 144 0.26 -8.09 -10.29
CA LEU A 144 1.56 -8.19 -9.65
C LEU A 144 1.54 -9.08 -8.40
N PHE A 145 0.51 -8.98 -7.56
CA PHE A 145 0.32 -9.89 -6.43
C PHE A 145 0.24 -11.35 -6.89
N MET A 146 -0.61 -11.65 -7.87
CA MET A 146 -0.77 -13.02 -8.40
C MET A 146 0.52 -13.53 -9.05
N PHE A 147 1.20 -12.70 -9.85
CA PHE A 147 2.49 -13.04 -10.47
C PHE A 147 3.56 -13.34 -9.42
N GLY A 148 3.71 -12.46 -8.43
CA GLY A 148 4.64 -12.66 -7.33
C GLY A 148 4.37 -13.93 -6.55
N SER A 149 3.11 -14.15 -6.15
CA SER A 149 2.71 -15.36 -5.41
C SER A 149 2.95 -16.65 -6.19
N THR A 150 2.70 -16.64 -7.50
CA THR A 150 2.97 -17.82 -8.35
C THR A 150 4.46 -18.12 -8.41
N GLY A 151 5.27 -17.10 -8.66
CA GLY A 151 6.73 -17.25 -8.72
C GLY A 151 7.33 -17.67 -7.39
N MET A 152 6.91 -17.03 -6.29
CA MET A 152 7.37 -17.38 -4.95
C MET A 152 6.96 -18.80 -4.56
N GLY A 153 5.71 -19.19 -4.82
CA GLY A 153 5.22 -20.55 -4.56
C GLY A 153 6.04 -21.60 -5.31
N ALA A 154 6.32 -21.37 -6.59
CA ALA A 154 7.16 -22.27 -7.39
C ALA A 154 8.61 -22.34 -6.88
N CYS A 155 9.19 -21.21 -6.48
CA CYS A 155 10.55 -21.16 -5.93
C CYS A 155 10.65 -21.87 -4.57
N MET A 156 9.67 -21.69 -3.69
CA MET A 156 9.62 -22.42 -2.41
C MET A 156 9.46 -23.92 -2.62
N LEU A 157 8.60 -24.33 -3.55
CA LEU A 157 8.46 -25.76 -3.91
C LEU A 157 9.78 -26.32 -4.43
N ALA A 158 10.44 -25.63 -5.35
CA ALA A 158 11.73 -26.03 -5.90
C ALA A 158 12.80 -26.12 -4.82
N SER A 159 12.89 -25.13 -3.92
CA SER A 159 13.83 -25.14 -2.79
C SER A 159 13.58 -26.34 -1.86
N GLY A 160 12.33 -26.58 -1.47
CA GLY A 160 11.97 -27.72 -0.64
C GLY A 160 12.33 -29.06 -1.27
N LEU A 161 12.06 -29.26 -2.55
CA LEU A 161 12.40 -30.49 -3.28
C LEU A 161 13.91 -30.67 -3.46
N CYS A 162 14.66 -29.58 -3.70
CA CYS A 162 16.12 -29.63 -3.78
C CYS A 162 16.73 -30.00 -2.43
N ILE A 163 16.24 -29.43 -1.33
CA ILE A 163 16.69 -29.75 0.03
C ILE A 163 16.35 -31.22 0.39
N TYR A 164 15.15 -31.69 0.04
CA TYR A 164 14.74 -33.08 0.23
C TYR A 164 15.69 -34.09 -0.45
N ARG A 165 16.07 -33.81 -1.72
CA ARG A 165 17.00 -34.68 -2.46
C ARG A 165 18.42 -34.66 -1.94
N GLY A 166 18.84 -33.53 -1.35
CA GLY A 166 20.19 -33.38 -0.83
C GLY A 166 21.27 -33.37 -1.94
N GLY A 167 22.53 -33.27 -1.54
CA GLY A 167 23.67 -33.28 -2.43
C GLY A 167 24.01 -31.87 -2.99
N ARG A 168 25.29 -31.70 -3.42
CA ARG A 168 25.86 -30.40 -3.78
C ARG A 168 25.10 -29.69 -4.91
N ASN A 169 24.73 -30.41 -5.96
CA ASN A 169 24.03 -29.81 -7.10
C ASN A 169 22.61 -29.34 -6.74
N ASN A 170 21.92 -30.12 -5.92
CA ASN A 170 20.60 -29.73 -5.42
C ASN A 170 20.69 -28.55 -4.44
N GLY A 171 21.75 -28.49 -3.63
CA GLY A 171 22.04 -27.32 -2.78
C GLY A 171 22.20 -26.04 -3.59
N ILE A 172 22.93 -26.07 -4.70
CA ILE A 172 23.04 -24.93 -5.62
C ILE A 172 21.65 -24.57 -6.18
N GLY A 173 20.86 -25.57 -6.58
CA GLY A 173 19.49 -25.36 -7.06
C GLY A 173 18.59 -24.67 -6.02
N ALA A 174 18.71 -25.08 -4.75
CA ALA A 174 17.98 -24.42 -3.67
C ALA A 174 18.37 -22.95 -3.50
N VAL A 175 19.67 -22.62 -3.53
CA VAL A 175 20.14 -21.23 -3.44
C VAL A 175 19.62 -20.39 -4.62
N VAL A 176 19.70 -20.89 -5.85
CA VAL A 176 19.17 -20.19 -7.03
C VAL A 176 17.67 -19.95 -6.88
N ALA A 177 16.92 -20.93 -6.40
CA ALA A 177 15.48 -20.78 -6.16
C ALA A 177 15.18 -19.70 -5.08
N LEU A 178 16.00 -19.59 -4.03
CA LEU A 178 15.86 -18.53 -3.01
C LEU A 178 16.14 -17.12 -3.59
N TYR A 179 17.12 -16.99 -4.49
CA TYR A 179 17.37 -15.73 -5.20
C TYR A 179 16.18 -15.35 -6.10
N LEU A 180 15.67 -16.31 -6.87
CA LEU A 180 14.48 -16.08 -7.72
C LEU A 180 13.25 -15.73 -6.88
N PHE A 181 13.07 -16.38 -5.74
CA PHE A 181 12.01 -16.04 -4.79
C PHE A 181 12.09 -14.57 -4.40
N GLN A 182 13.28 -14.09 -4.03
CA GLN A 182 13.48 -12.69 -3.64
C GLN A 182 13.14 -11.73 -4.79
N GLY A 183 13.46 -12.11 -6.04
CA GLY A 183 13.08 -11.34 -7.22
C GLY A 183 11.56 -11.26 -7.41
N PHE A 184 10.86 -12.40 -7.32
CA PHE A 184 9.39 -12.43 -7.41
C PHE A 184 8.71 -11.68 -6.27
N PHE A 185 9.24 -11.78 -5.05
CA PHE A 185 8.76 -11.01 -3.91
C PHE A 185 8.89 -9.51 -4.16
N THR A 186 10.06 -9.05 -4.58
CA THR A 186 10.35 -7.64 -4.80
C THR A 186 9.43 -7.04 -5.87
N VAL A 187 9.25 -7.75 -6.98
CA VAL A 187 8.41 -7.29 -8.09
C VAL A 187 6.92 -7.37 -7.76
N GLY A 188 6.48 -8.44 -7.11
CA GLY A 188 5.06 -8.71 -6.90
C GLY A 188 4.47 -8.12 -5.63
N TRP A 189 5.17 -8.22 -4.51
CA TRP A 189 4.61 -7.91 -3.18
C TRP A 189 5.20 -6.68 -2.52
N MET A 190 6.52 -6.49 -2.55
CA MET A 190 7.21 -5.49 -1.74
C MET A 190 6.64 -4.07 -1.89
N SER A 191 6.50 -3.58 -3.11
CA SER A 191 5.97 -2.23 -3.36
C SER A 191 4.46 -2.17 -3.13
N ASN A 192 3.76 -3.21 -3.55
CA ASN A 192 2.30 -3.27 -3.49
C ASN A 192 1.76 -3.33 -2.05
N MET A 193 2.44 -4.02 -1.13
CA MET A 193 1.97 -4.14 0.25
C MET A 193 1.90 -2.80 0.99
N TRP A 194 2.70 -1.82 0.58
CA TRP A 194 2.66 -0.46 1.15
C TRP A 194 1.68 0.46 0.42
N CYS A 195 1.64 0.39 -0.92
CA CYS A 195 0.78 1.24 -1.73
C CYS A 195 -0.70 0.82 -1.65
N TYR A 196 -0.97 -0.47 -1.72
CA TYR A 196 -2.34 -0.97 -1.81
C TYR A 196 -3.24 -0.62 -0.60
N PRO A 197 -2.78 -0.73 0.68
CA PRO A 197 -3.59 -0.29 1.81
C PRO A 197 -3.94 1.20 1.76
N SER A 198 -3.02 2.06 1.30
CA SER A 198 -3.27 3.50 1.17
C SER A 198 -4.23 3.84 0.04
N GLU A 199 -4.27 3.03 -1.02
CA GLU A 199 -5.18 3.20 -2.16
C GLU A 199 -6.59 2.66 -1.87
N ILE A 200 -6.71 1.59 -1.09
CA ILE A 200 -8.00 0.97 -0.81
C ILE A 200 -8.74 1.63 0.35
N LEU A 201 -8.03 2.21 1.32
CA LEU A 201 -8.65 2.87 2.47
C LEU A 201 -9.18 4.25 2.09
N PRO A 202 -10.45 4.59 2.44
CA PRO A 202 -10.98 5.92 2.22
C PRO A 202 -10.20 6.95 3.05
N LEU A 203 -10.16 8.20 2.60
CA LEU A 203 -9.36 9.28 3.21
C LEU A 203 -9.60 9.38 4.73
N ARG A 204 -10.86 9.34 5.15
CA ARG A 204 -11.27 9.38 6.58
C ARG A 204 -10.67 8.27 7.44
N LEU A 205 -10.45 7.09 6.88
CA LEU A 205 -9.98 5.89 7.62
C LEU A 205 -8.52 5.56 7.34
N ARG A 206 -7.88 6.24 6.38
CA ARG A 206 -6.54 5.91 5.89
C ARG A 206 -5.49 5.87 6.99
N GLN A 207 -5.47 6.88 7.86
CA GLN A 207 -4.49 6.93 8.96
C GLN A 207 -4.71 5.80 9.96
N ARG A 208 -5.95 5.59 10.43
CA ARG A 208 -6.27 4.60 11.47
C ARG A 208 -6.28 3.18 10.93
N GLY A 209 -6.89 2.97 9.78
CA GLY A 209 -6.90 1.66 9.11
C GLY A 209 -5.50 1.24 8.65
N GLY A 210 -4.71 2.20 8.16
CA GLY A 210 -3.30 1.99 7.84
C GLY A 210 -2.47 1.63 9.08
N ALA A 211 -2.61 2.37 10.18
CA ALA A 211 -1.95 2.04 11.44
C ALA A 211 -2.32 0.63 11.93
N LEU A 212 -3.61 0.28 11.87
CA LEU A 212 -4.08 -1.06 12.28
C LEU A 212 -3.49 -2.15 11.39
N SER A 213 -3.39 -1.93 10.08
CA SER A 213 -2.79 -2.90 9.15
C SER A 213 -1.29 -3.12 9.45
N VAL A 214 -0.55 -2.06 9.82
CA VAL A 214 0.86 -2.17 10.21
C VAL A 214 1.02 -2.89 11.56
N VAL A 215 0.15 -2.61 12.54
CA VAL A 215 0.14 -3.37 13.82
C VAL A 215 -0.07 -4.85 13.54
N TRP A 216 -1.03 -5.17 12.67
CA TRP A 216 -1.32 -6.55 12.27
C TRP A 216 -0.13 -7.21 11.57
N GLN A 217 0.55 -6.48 10.68
CA GLN A 217 1.79 -6.93 10.04
C GLN A 217 2.83 -7.38 11.08
N TRP A 218 3.18 -6.50 12.03
CA TRP A 218 4.22 -6.79 13.00
C TRP A 218 3.86 -7.94 13.94
N LEU A 219 2.58 -8.11 14.29
CA LEU A 219 2.12 -9.28 15.05
C LEU A 219 2.34 -10.59 14.28
N ILE A 220 2.01 -10.60 12.98
CA ILE A 220 2.24 -11.78 12.14
C ILE A 220 3.74 -11.99 11.86
N THR A 221 4.50 -10.91 11.65
CA THR A 221 5.98 -10.99 11.54
C THR A 221 6.56 -11.69 12.76
N PHE A 222 6.18 -11.25 13.96
CA PHE A 222 6.63 -11.89 15.21
C PHE A 222 6.34 -13.40 15.21
N LEU A 223 5.10 -13.77 14.90
CA LEU A 223 4.68 -15.16 14.85
C LEU A 223 5.49 -15.99 13.84
N VAL A 224 5.69 -15.49 12.62
CA VAL A 224 6.42 -16.20 11.56
C VAL A 224 7.91 -16.30 11.91
N VAL A 225 8.51 -15.24 12.46
CA VAL A 225 9.92 -15.22 12.85
C VAL A 225 10.18 -16.22 13.99
N GLU A 226 9.32 -16.29 15.01
CA GLU A 226 9.45 -17.23 16.12
C GLU A 226 9.27 -18.70 15.70
N ILE A 227 8.34 -18.97 14.77
CA ILE A 227 8.08 -20.34 14.31
C ILE A 227 9.16 -20.84 13.34
N THR A 228 9.83 -19.96 12.60
CA THR A 228 10.75 -20.36 11.51
C THR A 228 11.91 -21.23 11.96
N PRO A 229 12.75 -20.89 12.98
CA PRO A 229 13.87 -21.73 13.38
C PRO A 229 13.44 -23.13 13.87
N PRO A 230 12.45 -23.26 14.78
CA PRO A 230 11.96 -24.59 15.17
C PRO A 230 11.30 -25.36 14.01
N ALA A 231 10.66 -24.70 13.06
CA ALA A 231 10.12 -25.37 11.88
C ALA A 231 11.25 -25.93 11.00
N ILE A 232 12.28 -25.16 10.70
CA ILE A 232 13.42 -25.62 9.90
C ILE A 232 14.14 -26.81 10.60
N SER A 233 14.32 -26.74 11.92
CA SER A 233 15.03 -27.79 12.66
C SER A 233 14.21 -29.10 12.84
N ASN A 234 12.89 -29.00 13.02
CA ASN A 234 12.04 -30.14 13.32
C ASN A 234 11.43 -30.81 12.09
N ILE A 235 10.95 -29.99 11.12
CA ILE A 235 10.25 -30.49 9.92
C ILE A 235 11.05 -30.28 8.63
N GLY A 236 12.20 -29.58 8.70
CA GLY A 236 13.15 -29.45 7.61
C GLY A 236 12.52 -28.92 6.31
N TRP A 237 12.66 -29.69 5.23
CA TRP A 237 12.19 -29.33 3.89
C TRP A 237 10.66 -29.11 3.79
N TRP A 238 9.87 -29.70 4.67
CA TRP A 238 8.43 -29.48 4.74
C TRP A 238 8.06 -28.03 5.03
N THR A 239 8.91 -27.28 5.73
CA THR A 239 8.73 -25.86 5.98
C THR A 239 8.54 -25.11 4.66
N TYR A 240 9.37 -25.38 3.65
CA TYR A 240 9.30 -24.73 2.34
C TYR A 240 8.03 -25.12 1.56
N ILE A 241 7.58 -26.38 1.72
CA ILE A 241 6.33 -26.84 1.09
C ILE A 241 5.12 -26.12 1.69
N ILE A 242 5.08 -25.92 3.00
CA ILE A 242 4.00 -25.19 3.68
C ILE A 242 3.93 -23.75 3.12
N PHE A 243 5.06 -23.05 3.07
CA PHE A 243 5.09 -21.69 2.51
C PHE A 243 4.76 -21.66 1.01
N SER A 244 5.12 -22.69 0.26
CA SER A 244 4.70 -22.83 -1.14
C SER A 244 3.17 -22.92 -1.26
N LEU A 245 2.52 -23.74 -0.44
CA LEU A 245 1.05 -23.87 -0.42
C LEU A 245 0.37 -22.58 0.00
N LEU A 246 0.92 -21.86 0.97
CA LEU A 246 0.40 -20.55 1.39
C LEU A 246 0.50 -19.52 0.26
N ASN A 247 1.60 -19.50 -0.50
CA ASN A 247 1.75 -18.64 -1.68
C ASN A 247 0.72 -18.97 -2.77
N PHE A 248 0.52 -20.24 -3.11
CA PHE A 248 -0.50 -20.63 -4.08
C PHE A 248 -1.92 -20.33 -3.57
N GLY A 249 -2.18 -20.53 -2.29
CA GLY A 249 -3.45 -20.16 -1.65
C GLY A 249 -3.74 -18.65 -1.74
N SER A 250 -2.70 -17.83 -1.62
CA SER A 250 -2.82 -16.37 -1.73
C SER A 250 -3.32 -15.91 -3.09
N ILE A 251 -3.03 -16.65 -4.18
CA ILE A 251 -3.53 -16.35 -5.53
C ILE A 251 -5.06 -16.37 -5.55
N GLY A 252 -5.66 -17.40 -4.92
CA GLY A 252 -7.12 -17.53 -4.82
C GLY A 252 -7.75 -16.37 -4.02
N ILE A 253 -7.10 -15.99 -2.91
CA ILE A 253 -7.54 -14.88 -2.06
C ILE A 253 -7.48 -13.57 -2.84
N VAL A 254 -6.35 -13.25 -3.47
CA VAL A 254 -6.18 -12.05 -4.29
C VAL A 254 -7.20 -12.02 -5.44
N TRP A 255 -7.40 -13.14 -6.13
CA TRP A 255 -8.34 -13.23 -7.23
C TRP A 255 -9.79 -13.00 -6.81
N TYR A 256 -10.17 -13.39 -5.61
CA TYR A 256 -11.55 -13.31 -5.14
C TYR A 256 -11.86 -11.99 -4.41
N TRP A 257 -10.96 -11.50 -3.53
CA TRP A 257 -11.25 -10.39 -2.62
C TRP A 257 -10.58 -9.07 -2.96
N PHE A 258 -9.49 -9.07 -3.76
CA PHE A 258 -8.72 -7.84 -3.97
C PHE A 258 -9.17 -7.13 -5.24
N PRO A 259 -9.82 -5.94 -5.14
CA PRO A 259 -10.11 -5.12 -6.30
C PRO A 259 -8.84 -4.53 -6.93
N GLU A 260 -8.89 -4.24 -8.24
CA GLU A 260 -7.81 -3.55 -8.93
C GLU A 260 -7.92 -2.04 -8.69
N THR A 261 -6.82 -1.41 -8.28
CA THR A 261 -6.74 0.01 -7.97
C THR A 261 -5.93 0.80 -9.00
N ALA A 262 -5.15 0.12 -9.85
CA ALA A 262 -4.28 0.77 -10.83
C ALA A 262 -5.04 1.66 -11.81
N GLY A 263 -4.46 2.84 -12.08
CA GLY A 263 -5.02 3.80 -13.05
C GLY A 263 -6.32 4.46 -12.60
N ARG A 264 -6.65 4.41 -11.31
CA ARG A 264 -7.83 5.05 -10.71
C ARG A 264 -7.42 6.12 -9.72
N SER A 265 -8.17 7.23 -9.70
CA SER A 265 -8.06 8.19 -8.60
C SER A 265 -8.63 7.59 -7.31
N LEU A 266 -8.20 8.09 -6.15
CA LEU A 266 -8.64 7.59 -4.85
C LEU A 266 -10.16 7.69 -4.69
N GLU A 267 -10.76 8.77 -5.19
CA GLU A 267 -12.20 9.02 -5.20
C GLU A 267 -12.93 7.99 -6.08
N SER A 268 -12.35 7.63 -7.22
CA SER A 268 -12.94 6.62 -8.12
C SER A 268 -12.86 5.19 -7.53
N VAL A 269 -11.88 4.93 -6.65
CA VAL A 269 -11.85 3.67 -5.87
C VAL A 269 -13.00 3.63 -4.86
N ASP A 270 -13.33 4.77 -4.23
CA ASP A 270 -14.46 4.85 -3.29
C ASP A 270 -15.79 4.52 -3.98
N LEU A 271 -15.98 5.00 -5.21
CA LEU A 271 -17.19 4.70 -6.00
C LEU A 271 -17.38 3.21 -6.30
N LEU A 272 -16.32 2.42 -6.36
CA LEU A 272 -16.43 0.95 -6.56
C LEU A 272 -17.19 0.27 -5.41
N PHE A 273 -17.06 0.82 -4.20
CA PHE A 273 -17.64 0.24 -2.98
C PHE A 273 -19.07 0.71 -2.73
N VAL A 274 -19.45 1.87 -3.26
CA VAL A 274 -20.79 2.45 -3.06
C VAL A 274 -21.84 1.54 -3.70
N GLY A 275 -22.85 1.15 -2.93
CA GLY A 275 -23.98 0.33 -3.40
C GLY A 275 -23.64 -1.10 -3.81
N ALA A 276 -22.39 -1.53 -3.67
CA ALA A 276 -22.02 -2.93 -3.95
C ALA A 276 -22.58 -3.86 -2.87
N LYS A 277 -23.20 -4.96 -3.26
CA LYS A 277 -23.76 -5.96 -2.32
C LYS A 277 -22.65 -6.73 -1.61
N ASN A 278 -21.65 -7.18 -2.38
CA ASN A 278 -20.57 -8.04 -1.92
C ASN A 278 -19.21 -7.55 -2.43
N ILE A 279 -18.13 -7.92 -1.74
CA ILE A 279 -16.76 -7.60 -2.16
C ILE A 279 -16.45 -8.16 -3.56
N ARG A 280 -17.02 -9.30 -3.95
CA ARG A 280 -16.86 -9.88 -5.28
C ARG A 280 -17.38 -8.95 -6.37
N GLU A 281 -18.48 -8.26 -6.14
CA GLU A 281 -19.02 -7.27 -7.07
C GLU A 281 -18.05 -6.09 -7.23
N VAL A 282 -17.44 -5.61 -6.14
CA VAL A 282 -16.38 -4.58 -6.18
C VAL A 282 -15.21 -5.03 -7.06
N VAL A 283 -14.76 -6.28 -6.88
CA VAL A 283 -13.68 -6.86 -7.70
C VAL A 283 -14.08 -6.95 -9.18
N LEU A 284 -15.31 -7.32 -9.50
CA LEU A 284 -15.79 -7.37 -10.88
C LEU A 284 -15.91 -5.98 -11.50
N ARG A 285 -16.42 -4.98 -10.77
CA ARG A 285 -16.46 -3.58 -11.20
C ARG A 285 -15.05 -3.04 -11.43
N SER A 286 -14.10 -3.33 -10.56
CA SER A 286 -12.72 -2.86 -10.67
C SER A 286 -12.00 -3.43 -11.90
N THR A 287 -12.38 -4.62 -12.37
CA THR A 287 -11.80 -5.28 -13.55
C THR A 287 -12.59 -5.06 -14.85
N GLY A 288 -13.59 -4.16 -14.84
CA GLY A 288 -14.42 -3.86 -16.01
C GLY A 288 -15.38 -4.99 -16.42
N LYS A 289 -15.61 -5.98 -15.56
CA LYS A 289 -16.51 -7.11 -15.81
C LYS A 289 -17.93 -6.90 -15.25
N ALA A 290 -18.15 -5.81 -14.52
CA ALA A 290 -19.46 -5.37 -14.08
C ALA A 290 -19.56 -3.86 -14.27
N GLU A 291 -20.76 -3.37 -14.58
CA GLU A 291 -21.01 -1.94 -14.73
C GLU A 291 -20.80 -1.22 -13.40
N THR A 292 -19.95 -0.20 -13.42
CA THR A 292 -19.95 0.80 -12.34
C THR A 292 -21.19 1.64 -12.55
N PRO A 293 -22.02 1.87 -11.51
CA PRO A 293 -23.12 2.81 -11.62
C PRO A 293 -22.56 4.13 -12.15
N VAL A 294 -23.09 4.63 -13.25
CA VAL A 294 -22.79 5.97 -13.74
C VAL A 294 -23.47 6.92 -12.76
N PHE A 295 -22.76 7.29 -11.72
CA PHE A 295 -23.21 8.37 -10.86
C PHE A 295 -22.93 9.68 -11.60
N ASP A 296 -23.97 10.45 -11.84
CA ASP A 296 -23.80 11.85 -12.17
C ASP A 296 -22.98 12.50 -11.04
N MET A 297 -21.74 12.85 -11.34
CA MET A 297 -20.79 13.38 -10.35
C MET A 297 -21.34 14.63 -9.62
N LYS A 298 -22.27 15.36 -10.22
CA LYS A 298 -22.98 16.48 -9.59
C LYS A 298 -24.01 16.03 -8.55
N GLY A 299 -24.68 14.90 -8.77
CA GLY A 299 -25.67 14.36 -7.82
C GLY A 299 -25.08 13.49 -6.72
N ALA A 300 -24.04 12.70 -7.03
CA ALA A 300 -23.44 11.76 -6.06
C ALA A 300 -22.62 12.46 -4.98
N GLY A 301 -21.95 13.57 -5.31
CA GLY A 301 -21.23 14.36 -4.31
C GLY A 301 -22.18 14.93 -3.25
N VAL A 302 -23.36 15.35 -3.66
CA VAL A 302 -24.40 15.86 -2.76
C VAL A 302 -25.05 14.73 -1.95
N GLU A 303 -25.37 13.60 -2.57
CA GLU A 303 -26.04 12.48 -1.90
C GLU A 303 -25.11 11.72 -0.95
N LEU A 304 -23.80 11.59 -1.27
CA LEU A 304 -22.80 11.06 -0.34
C LEU A 304 -22.58 12.02 0.83
N ARG A 305 -22.54 13.32 0.59
CA ARG A 305 -22.43 14.34 1.62
C ARG A 305 -23.62 14.31 2.58
N HIS A 306 -24.87 14.21 2.09
CA HIS A 306 -26.07 14.08 2.90
C HIS A 306 -26.14 12.76 3.68
N ARG A 307 -25.65 11.65 3.15
CA ARG A 307 -25.60 10.36 3.87
C ARG A 307 -24.52 10.27 4.92
N VAL A 308 -23.37 10.94 4.68
CA VAL A 308 -22.18 10.84 5.55
C VAL A 308 -22.17 11.90 6.64
N LEU A 309 -22.68 13.09 6.35
CA LEU A 309 -22.65 14.23 7.30
C LEU A 309 -23.91 14.34 8.17
N GLY A 310 -24.97 13.55 7.89
CA GLY A 310 -26.25 13.75 8.58
C GLY A 310 -26.87 15.11 8.20
N LYS A 311 -28.17 15.19 8.11
CA LYS A 311 -28.90 16.43 7.77
C LYS A 311 -28.44 17.59 8.68
N GLY A 312 -27.54 18.40 8.19
CA GLY A 312 -27.10 19.66 8.76
C GLY A 312 -27.33 20.73 7.71
N ASP A 313 -28.22 21.62 8.02
CA ASP A 313 -28.50 22.97 7.55
C ASP A 313 -28.49 23.27 6.05
N GLU A 314 -29.70 23.53 5.55
CA GLU A 314 -30.05 23.96 4.18
C GLU A 314 -29.49 25.35 3.79
N GLU A 315 -28.83 26.08 4.68
CA GLU A 315 -28.37 27.45 4.39
C GLU A 315 -27.02 27.53 3.68
N ASP A 316 -26.18 26.48 3.73
CA ASP A 316 -24.87 26.48 3.08
C ASP A 316 -24.91 26.14 1.57
N GLU A 317 -26.00 25.62 1.05
CA GLU A 317 -26.12 25.23 -0.36
C GLU A 317 -26.10 26.43 -1.33
N MET A 318 -26.44 27.62 -0.88
CA MET A 318 -26.53 28.81 -1.77
C MET A 318 -25.19 29.47 -2.06
N TYR A 319 -24.14 29.23 -1.26
CA TYR A 319 -22.84 29.86 -1.41
C TYR A 319 -21.86 29.08 -2.29
N ILE A 320 -21.95 27.75 -2.35
CA ILE A 320 -21.00 26.88 -3.06
C ILE A 320 -21.35 26.73 -4.55
N GLY A 321 -22.62 26.79 -4.92
CA GLY A 321 -23.08 26.68 -6.32
C GLY A 321 -22.61 27.81 -7.27
N LYS A 322 -22.06 28.89 -6.76
CA LYS A 322 -21.57 30.03 -7.57
C LYS A 322 -20.09 29.98 -7.90
N GLN A 323 -19.27 29.29 -7.12
CA GLN A 323 -17.81 29.18 -7.38
C GLN A 323 -17.44 28.06 -8.35
N ASP A 324 -18.16 26.95 -8.36
CA ASP A 324 -17.86 25.81 -9.24
C ASP A 324 -18.22 26.05 -10.71
N VAL A 325 -19.19 26.91 -10.98
CA VAL A 325 -19.58 27.29 -12.37
C VAL A 325 -18.48 28.05 -13.09
N VAL A 326 -17.68 28.85 -12.38
CA VAL A 326 -16.61 29.66 -12.96
C VAL A 326 -15.37 28.85 -13.35
N HIS A 327 -15.13 27.68 -12.70
CA HIS A 327 -13.94 26.87 -13.00
C HIS A 327 -14.14 25.90 -14.16
N VAL A 328 -15.37 25.45 -14.42
CA VAL A 328 -15.67 24.48 -15.49
C VAL A 328 -15.75 25.19 -16.87
N GLU A 329 -16.18 26.46 -16.96
CA GLU A 329 -16.20 27.19 -18.23
C GLU A 329 -14.79 27.53 -18.77
N ARG A 330 -13.75 27.55 -17.92
CA ARG A 330 -12.36 27.78 -18.36
C ARG A 330 -11.66 26.55 -18.94
N VAL A 331 -12.14 25.34 -18.66
CA VAL A 331 -11.51 24.09 -19.11
C VAL A 331 -12.12 23.59 -20.43
N VAL A 332 -13.34 23.99 -20.77
CA VAL A 332 -14.06 23.54 -21.98
C VAL A 332 -13.85 24.47 -23.17
N GLY A 333 -13.21 25.61 -22.98
CA GLY A 333 -13.13 26.70 -23.97
C GLY A 333 -11.96 26.69 -24.96
N THR A 334 -11.15 25.64 -25.04
CA THR A 334 -10.05 25.57 -26.04
C THR A 334 -10.05 24.24 -26.80
N GLY A 335 -10.96 24.13 -27.74
CA GLY A 335 -10.84 23.18 -28.85
C GLY A 335 -10.28 23.91 -30.09
N PRO A 336 -9.31 23.33 -30.84
CA PRO A 336 -8.67 24.05 -31.95
C PRO A 336 -9.58 24.12 -33.16
N GLY A 337 -9.78 25.35 -33.62
CA GLY A 337 -10.46 25.64 -34.86
C GLY A 337 -9.72 25.10 -36.07
N GLY A 338 -10.48 24.56 -37.00
CA GLY A 338 -10.00 24.06 -38.26
C GLY A 338 -9.40 25.16 -39.15
N VAL A 339 -8.38 24.80 -39.88
CA VAL A 339 -7.86 25.53 -41.01
C VAL A 339 -8.40 24.89 -42.28
N ALA A 340 -9.22 25.65 -43.00
CA ALA A 340 -9.43 25.43 -44.41
C ALA A 340 -8.44 26.31 -45.17
N VAL A 341 -7.76 25.76 -46.06
CA VAL A 341 -7.24 25.94 -47.40
C VAL A 341 -5.94 25.23 -47.57
#